data_68a40ef6fb5cc4c757eae33c6af5a373
#
_entry.id   68a40ef6fb5cc4c757eae33c6af5a373
#
_cell.length_a   1.000
_cell.length_b   1.000
_cell.length_c   1.000
_cell.angle_alpha   90.00
_cell.angle_beta   90.00
_cell.angle_gamma   90.00
#
_symmetry.space_group_name_H-M   'P 1'
#
loop_
_entity.id
_entity.type
_entity.pdbx_description
1 polymer ?
#
loop_
_entity_poly.entity_id
_entity_poly.type
_entity_poly.pdbx_seq_one_letter_code
_entity_poly.pdbx_strand_id
1 'polypeptide(L)'
;MTENNKKGGQSSVGLRRFIAYVVLILVTFLCLVWFYVLFVNTTRSNNQLKTGFAAFPSVYLVKNMTNLFRGPIPVVRGMINSMVIAFSSAALCVYFSAMTAYAIHGYDFKGKKAIFTFILAIMMIPTQVTALGFIRLMTSMHLADSYVPLIVPKIAAPVTFFFMKQYMDSNLPGSLLEAARIDGAGEIRIFNTIVLPRMNPAIAVQAIFTFVESWNNYFTPNLIIRSKMKKTLPILLAELRNSDWKTFDMGQVYAMIAFAIFPVIIVYLLLSRYIVGGVTAGGVKE
;
A
#
# COMPACT_ATOMS: atom_id res chain seq x y z
N MET A 1 -23.72 49.88 21.19
CA MET A 1 -22.92 49.62 19.92
C MET A 1 -22.19 48.28 19.94
N THR A 2 -22.83 47.19 20.36
CA THR A 2 -22.17 45.88 20.52
C THR A 2 -22.89 44.68 19.87
N GLU A 3 -23.93 44.91 19.07
CA GLU A 3 -24.73 43.83 18.48
C GLU A 3 -24.42 43.51 16.98
N ASN A 4 -23.70 44.41 16.29
CA ASN A 4 -23.44 44.27 14.85
C ASN A 4 -22.21 43.42 14.50
N ASN A 5 -21.38 43.02 15.49
CA ASN A 5 -20.13 42.27 15.22
C ASN A 5 -20.32 40.74 15.22
N LYS A 6 -21.47 40.24 15.71
CA LYS A 6 -21.74 38.77 15.72
C LYS A 6 -22.31 38.25 14.40
N LYS A 7 -22.97 39.06 13.59
CA LYS A 7 -23.56 38.64 12.32
C LYS A 7 -22.54 38.49 11.18
N GLY A 8 -21.45 39.23 11.18
CA GLY A 8 -20.38 39.12 10.18
C GLY A 8 -19.56 37.85 10.28
N GLY A 9 -19.36 37.30 11.50
CA GLY A 9 -18.62 36.07 11.73
C GLY A 9 -19.38 34.79 11.30
N GLN A 10 -20.69 34.75 11.46
CA GLN A 10 -21.49 33.58 11.10
C GLN A 10 -21.67 33.43 9.58
N SER A 11 -21.80 34.54 8.83
CA SER A 11 -21.89 34.49 7.37
C SER A 11 -20.58 34.01 6.71
N SER A 12 -19.43 34.44 7.24
CA SER A 12 -18.10 34.00 6.73
C SER A 12 -17.84 32.50 7.02
N VAL A 13 -18.31 31.96 8.15
CA VAL A 13 -18.20 30.53 8.47
C VAL A 13 -19.12 29.70 7.55
N GLY A 14 -20.33 30.17 7.25
CA GLY A 14 -21.25 29.52 6.31
C GLY A 14 -20.66 29.42 4.89
N LEU A 15 -20.10 30.53 4.39
CA LEU A 15 -19.48 30.55 3.07
C LEU A 15 -18.24 29.64 3.00
N ARG A 16 -17.37 29.65 4.03
CA ARG A 16 -16.20 28.78 4.09
C ARG A 16 -16.60 27.28 4.10
N ARG A 17 -17.64 26.92 4.85
CA ARG A 17 -18.17 25.55 4.86
C ARG A 17 -18.72 25.16 3.50
N PHE A 18 -19.50 26.03 2.85
CA PHE A 18 -20.04 25.80 1.51
C PHE A 18 -18.92 25.55 0.50
N ILE A 19 -17.89 26.43 0.47
CA ILE A 19 -16.74 26.25 -0.42
C ILE A 19 -16.00 24.93 -0.12
N ALA A 20 -15.80 24.58 1.16
CA ALA A 20 -15.17 23.33 1.54
C ALA A 20 -15.97 22.11 1.03
N TYR A 21 -17.30 22.12 1.17
CA TYR A 21 -18.14 21.03 0.65
C TYR A 21 -18.07 20.93 -0.87
N VAL A 22 -18.13 22.06 -1.59
CA VAL A 22 -18.03 22.07 -3.06
C VAL A 22 -16.68 21.49 -3.50
N VAL A 23 -15.58 21.91 -2.88
CA VAL A 23 -14.24 21.37 -3.19
C VAL A 23 -14.18 19.88 -2.89
N LEU A 24 -14.66 19.44 -1.72
CA LEU A 24 -14.64 18.04 -1.33
C LEU A 24 -15.50 17.16 -2.28
N ILE A 25 -16.69 17.61 -2.65
CA ILE A 25 -17.55 16.90 -3.60
C ILE A 25 -16.88 16.80 -4.97
N LEU A 26 -16.28 17.89 -5.45
CA LEU A 26 -15.58 17.90 -6.72
C LEU A 26 -14.38 16.94 -6.72
N VAL A 27 -13.54 16.97 -5.67
CA VAL A 27 -12.43 16.05 -5.51
C VAL A 27 -12.92 14.60 -5.43
N THR A 28 -13.96 14.35 -4.65
CA THR A 28 -14.58 13.01 -4.54
C THR A 28 -15.07 12.52 -5.90
N PHE A 29 -15.75 13.36 -6.65
CA PHE A 29 -16.22 13.03 -8.00
C PHE A 29 -15.05 12.72 -8.92
N LEU A 30 -14.00 13.55 -8.95
CA LEU A 30 -12.79 13.32 -9.76
C LEU A 30 -12.09 12.02 -9.39
N CYS A 31 -12.06 11.64 -8.11
CA CYS A 31 -11.49 10.37 -7.67
C CYS A 31 -12.36 9.17 -8.09
N LEU A 32 -13.68 9.27 -8.00
CA LEU A 32 -14.59 8.14 -8.24
C LEU A 32 -14.90 7.92 -9.72
N VAL A 33 -14.86 8.96 -10.56
CA VAL A 33 -15.20 8.84 -11.98
C VAL A 33 -14.34 7.80 -12.72
N TRP A 34 -13.07 7.66 -12.37
CA TRP A 34 -12.19 6.68 -12.99
C TRP A 34 -12.57 5.23 -12.66
N PHE A 35 -13.04 4.97 -11.44
CA PHE A 35 -13.59 3.67 -11.05
C PHE A 35 -14.90 3.38 -11.77
N TYR A 36 -15.76 4.39 -11.93
CA TYR A 36 -16.96 4.27 -12.74
C TYR A 36 -16.66 3.93 -14.20
N VAL A 37 -15.72 4.66 -14.82
CA VAL A 37 -15.28 4.41 -16.21
C VAL A 37 -14.66 3.01 -16.33
N LEU A 38 -13.86 2.58 -15.37
CA LEU A 38 -13.32 1.22 -15.35
C LEU A 38 -14.45 0.18 -15.31
N PHE A 39 -15.44 0.36 -14.42
CA PHE A 39 -16.58 -0.55 -14.33
C PHE A 39 -17.38 -0.59 -15.64
N VAL A 40 -17.73 0.57 -16.21
CA VAL A 40 -18.42 0.65 -17.51
C VAL A 40 -17.62 -0.07 -18.60
N ASN A 41 -16.31 0.17 -18.69
CA ASN A 41 -15.45 -0.45 -19.71
C ASN A 41 -15.34 -1.98 -19.53
N THR A 42 -15.42 -2.49 -18.29
CA THR A 42 -15.46 -3.94 -18.03
C THR A 42 -16.70 -4.61 -18.66
N THR A 43 -17.78 -3.85 -18.84
CA THR A 43 -19.05 -4.34 -19.42
C THR A 43 -19.10 -4.24 -20.94
N ARG A 44 -18.07 -3.68 -21.61
CA ARG A 44 -18.06 -3.40 -23.05
C ARG A 44 -17.24 -4.42 -23.83
N SER A 45 -17.62 -4.67 -25.08
CA SER A 45 -16.85 -5.50 -26.00
C SER A 45 -15.60 -4.77 -26.51
N ASN A 46 -14.63 -5.52 -27.04
CA ASN A 46 -13.41 -4.97 -27.65
C ASN A 46 -13.72 -3.91 -28.73
N ASN A 47 -14.73 -4.16 -29.57
CA ASN A 47 -15.14 -3.21 -30.63
C ASN A 47 -15.75 -1.93 -30.05
N GLN A 48 -16.59 -2.04 -29.03
CA GLN A 48 -17.16 -0.88 -28.35
C GLN A 48 -16.11 -0.03 -27.63
N LEU A 49 -15.05 -0.66 -27.09
CA LEU A 49 -13.97 0.07 -26.43
C LEU A 49 -13.12 0.89 -27.44
N LYS A 50 -13.01 0.43 -28.67
CA LYS A 50 -12.35 1.17 -29.76
C LYS A 50 -13.09 2.43 -30.20
N THR A 51 -14.41 2.51 -29.95
CA THR A 51 -15.21 3.71 -30.31
C THR A 51 -15.07 4.86 -29.29
N GLY A 52 -14.28 4.68 -28.23
CA GLY A 52 -14.01 5.71 -27.23
C GLY A 52 -14.88 5.65 -25.98
N PHE A 53 -15.07 6.79 -25.33
CA PHE A 53 -15.79 6.90 -24.05
C PHE A 53 -17.27 6.54 -24.18
N ALA A 54 -17.80 5.86 -23.16
CA ALA A 54 -19.24 5.67 -22.96
C ALA A 54 -19.61 5.87 -21.49
N ALA A 55 -20.73 6.54 -21.27
CA ALA A 55 -21.23 6.80 -19.92
C ALA A 55 -22.06 5.65 -19.34
N PHE A 56 -22.57 4.73 -20.17
CA PHE A 56 -23.46 3.66 -19.70
C PHE A 56 -22.86 2.27 -19.89
N PRO A 57 -23.13 1.33 -18.98
CA PRO A 57 -22.65 -0.05 -19.09
C PRO A 57 -23.31 -0.79 -20.26
N SER A 58 -22.62 -1.82 -20.77
CA SER A 58 -23.07 -2.74 -21.80
C SER A 58 -23.31 -4.14 -21.23
N VAL A 59 -23.55 -5.12 -22.10
CA VAL A 59 -23.96 -6.49 -21.72
C VAL A 59 -22.83 -7.51 -21.67
N TYR A 60 -21.58 -7.11 -21.92
CA TYR A 60 -20.45 -8.05 -22.11
C TYR A 60 -19.70 -8.41 -20.82
N LEU A 61 -20.12 -7.97 -19.64
CA LEU A 61 -19.45 -8.23 -18.37
C LEU A 61 -19.17 -9.74 -18.16
N VAL A 62 -20.23 -10.56 -18.28
CA VAL A 62 -20.11 -12.02 -18.08
C VAL A 62 -19.17 -12.65 -19.09
N LYS A 63 -19.27 -12.23 -20.36
CA LYS A 63 -18.39 -12.71 -21.43
C LYS A 63 -16.93 -12.36 -21.14
N ASN A 64 -16.64 -11.12 -20.79
CA ASN A 64 -15.27 -10.66 -20.51
C ASN A 64 -14.68 -11.39 -19.31
N MET A 65 -15.45 -11.58 -18.23
CA MET A 65 -15.03 -12.35 -17.06
C MET A 65 -14.83 -13.83 -17.40
N THR A 66 -15.75 -14.45 -18.15
CA THR A 66 -15.60 -15.84 -18.57
C THR A 66 -14.34 -16.04 -19.44
N ASN A 67 -14.11 -15.15 -20.39
CA ASN A 67 -12.92 -15.19 -21.23
C ASN A 67 -11.64 -15.01 -20.41
N LEU A 68 -11.65 -14.13 -19.40
CA LEU A 68 -10.53 -13.92 -18.50
C LEU A 68 -10.19 -15.19 -17.70
N PHE A 69 -11.17 -15.84 -17.08
CA PHE A 69 -10.93 -17.00 -16.19
C PHE A 69 -10.74 -18.32 -16.93
N ARG A 70 -11.31 -18.48 -18.15
CA ARG A 70 -11.14 -19.65 -18.99
C ARG A 70 -10.01 -19.52 -20.01
N GLY A 71 -9.42 -18.33 -20.12
CA GLY A 71 -8.31 -18.05 -21.03
C GLY A 71 -6.99 -18.75 -20.62
N PRO A 72 -5.94 -18.63 -21.45
CA PRO A 72 -4.65 -19.30 -21.24
C PRO A 72 -3.82 -18.69 -20.11
N ILE A 73 -4.24 -17.54 -19.58
CA ILE A 73 -3.54 -16.81 -18.51
C ILE A 73 -4.04 -17.31 -17.14
N PRO A 74 -3.14 -17.74 -16.24
CA PRO A 74 -3.54 -18.27 -14.93
C PRO A 74 -3.87 -17.15 -13.94
N VAL A 75 -4.95 -16.39 -14.17
CA VAL A 75 -5.31 -15.17 -13.42
C VAL A 75 -5.51 -15.42 -11.94
N VAL A 76 -6.24 -16.49 -11.57
CA VAL A 76 -6.47 -16.87 -10.17
C VAL A 76 -5.15 -17.18 -9.46
N ARG A 77 -4.25 -17.90 -10.14
CA ARG A 77 -2.92 -18.21 -9.61
C ARG A 77 -2.09 -16.94 -9.41
N GLY A 78 -2.11 -16.03 -10.41
CA GLY A 78 -1.45 -14.72 -10.30
C GLY A 78 -1.97 -13.88 -9.16
N MET A 79 -3.29 -13.90 -8.92
CA MET A 79 -3.93 -13.26 -7.77
C MET A 79 -3.38 -13.81 -6.45
N ILE A 80 -3.37 -15.13 -6.28
CA ILE A 80 -2.86 -15.79 -5.06
C ILE A 80 -1.37 -15.47 -4.87
N ASN A 81 -0.56 -15.54 -5.93
CA ASN A 81 0.86 -15.22 -5.86
C ASN A 81 1.08 -13.77 -5.39
N SER A 82 0.35 -12.81 -5.98
CA SER A 82 0.43 -11.40 -5.58
C SER A 82 -0.01 -11.20 -4.12
N MET A 83 -1.08 -11.88 -3.68
CA MET A 83 -1.54 -11.83 -2.28
C MET A 83 -0.49 -12.36 -1.32
N VAL A 84 0.08 -13.53 -1.59
CA VAL A 84 1.14 -14.12 -0.75
C VAL A 84 2.33 -13.17 -0.62
N ILE A 85 2.80 -12.62 -1.75
CA ILE A 85 3.93 -11.69 -1.75
C ILE A 85 3.57 -10.40 -0.99
N ALA A 86 2.42 -9.79 -1.28
CA ALA A 86 2.05 -8.51 -0.68
C ALA A 86 1.78 -8.60 0.83
N PHE A 87 1.05 -9.64 1.29
CA PHE A 87 0.80 -9.84 2.72
C PHE A 87 2.07 -10.18 3.48
N SER A 88 2.90 -11.10 2.97
CA SER A 88 4.16 -11.47 3.62
C SER A 88 5.12 -10.27 3.68
N SER A 89 5.22 -9.50 2.59
CA SER A 89 6.03 -8.27 2.55
C SER A 89 5.55 -7.25 3.55
N ALA A 90 4.24 -6.99 3.63
CA ALA A 90 3.66 -6.03 4.57
C ALA A 90 3.90 -6.47 6.02
N ALA A 91 3.65 -7.73 6.34
CA ALA A 91 3.85 -8.25 7.69
C ALA A 91 5.30 -8.15 8.16
N LEU A 92 6.25 -8.60 7.34
CA LEU A 92 7.67 -8.50 7.66
C LEU A 92 8.14 -7.04 7.74
N CYS A 93 7.73 -6.22 6.79
CA CYS A 93 8.09 -4.80 6.75
C CYS A 93 7.68 -4.08 8.03
N VAL A 94 6.40 -4.14 8.41
CA VAL A 94 5.93 -3.38 9.58
C VAL A 94 6.49 -3.92 10.89
N TYR A 95 6.62 -5.24 11.04
CA TYR A 95 7.15 -5.85 12.24
C TYR A 95 8.61 -5.46 12.49
N PHE A 96 9.48 -5.69 11.50
CA PHE A 96 10.91 -5.41 11.64
C PHE A 96 11.22 -3.91 11.63
N SER A 97 10.47 -3.10 10.89
CA SER A 97 10.59 -1.64 10.96
C SER A 97 10.18 -1.10 12.32
N ALA A 98 9.10 -1.62 12.92
CA ALA A 98 8.71 -1.25 14.28
C ALA A 98 9.76 -1.70 15.31
N MET A 99 10.33 -2.90 15.16
CA MET A 99 11.39 -3.41 16.04
C MET A 99 12.67 -2.58 15.95
N THR A 100 13.08 -2.20 14.72
CA THR A 100 14.22 -1.31 14.52
C THR A 100 13.95 0.09 15.08
N ALA A 101 12.74 0.62 14.90
CA ALA A 101 12.34 1.89 15.48
C ALA A 101 12.35 1.84 17.01
N TYR A 102 11.87 0.75 17.60
CA TYR A 102 11.92 0.52 19.05
C TYR A 102 13.37 0.50 19.58
N ALA A 103 14.28 -0.18 18.90
CA ALA A 103 15.69 -0.20 19.29
C ALA A 103 16.31 1.22 19.26
N ILE A 104 16.01 2.00 18.22
CA ILE A 104 16.51 3.39 18.11
C ILE A 104 15.78 4.34 19.10
N HIS A 105 14.53 4.05 19.50
CA HIS A 105 13.77 4.87 20.44
C HIS A 105 14.14 4.56 21.90
N GLY A 106 14.09 3.29 22.28
CA GLY A 106 14.10 2.82 23.66
C GLY A 106 15.49 2.61 24.28
N TYR A 107 16.57 2.77 23.49
CA TYR A 107 17.94 2.57 23.97
C TYR A 107 18.84 3.75 23.66
N ASP A 108 19.78 4.02 24.57
CA ASP A 108 20.88 4.93 24.35
C ASP A 108 22.19 4.13 24.18
N PHE A 109 22.81 4.26 23.02
CA PHE A 109 24.06 3.57 22.67
C PHE A 109 24.95 4.42 21.78
N LYS A 110 26.27 4.13 21.80
CA LYS A 110 27.24 4.81 20.95
C LYS A 110 26.94 4.51 19.48
N GLY A 111 26.84 5.56 18.64
CA GLY A 111 26.56 5.40 17.22
C GLY A 111 25.08 5.48 16.83
N LYS A 112 24.14 5.59 17.77
CA LYS A 112 22.68 5.72 17.51
C LYS A 112 22.36 6.74 16.43
N LYS A 113 22.92 7.96 16.53
CA LYS A 113 22.69 9.04 15.55
C LYS A 113 23.28 8.68 14.17
N ALA A 114 24.48 8.07 14.14
CA ALA A 114 25.10 7.67 12.88
C ALA A 114 24.30 6.59 12.16
N ILE A 115 23.81 5.57 12.88
CA ILE A 115 22.94 4.52 12.32
C ILE A 115 21.63 5.12 11.80
N PHE A 116 20.99 6.00 12.57
CA PHE A 116 19.76 6.67 12.11
C PHE A 116 20.01 7.48 10.83
N THR A 117 21.05 8.31 10.80
CA THR A 117 21.42 9.10 9.62
C THR A 117 21.76 8.20 8.43
N PHE A 118 22.47 7.09 8.64
CA PHE A 118 22.78 6.13 7.59
C PHE A 118 21.53 5.50 6.98
N ILE A 119 20.57 5.10 7.81
CA ILE A 119 19.28 4.56 7.33
C ILE A 119 18.54 5.61 6.48
N LEU A 120 18.54 6.88 6.91
CA LEU A 120 17.94 7.97 6.13
C LEU A 120 18.68 8.21 4.80
N ALA A 121 20.00 8.15 4.80
CA ALA A 121 20.81 8.33 3.59
C ALA A 121 20.51 7.27 2.53
N ILE A 122 20.26 6.01 2.93
CA ILE A 122 19.87 4.92 2.02
C ILE A 122 18.57 5.24 1.28
N MET A 123 17.62 5.96 1.90
CA MET A 123 16.35 6.35 1.24
C MET A 123 16.56 7.23 0.01
N MET A 124 17.71 7.90 -0.11
CA MET A 124 18.02 8.75 -1.26
C MET A 124 18.49 7.96 -2.48
N ILE A 125 18.79 6.69 -2.35
CA ILE A 125 19.25 5.83 -3.44
C ILE A 125 18.01 5.32 -4.23
N PRO A 126 17.88 5.66 -5.53
CA PRO A 126 16.78 5.15 -6.33
C PRO A 126 16.85 3.64 -6.50
N THR A 127 15.74 2.94 -6.24
CA THR A 127 15.68 1.46 -6.31
C THR A 127 15.97 0.93 -7.73
N GLN A 128 15.67 1.72 -8.76
CA GLN A 128 15.94 1.36 -10.15
C GLN A 128 17.44 1.26 -10.45
N VAL A 129 18.27 2.09 -9.81
CA VAL A 129 19.74 2.09 -9.97
C VAL A 129 20.33 0.82 -9.38
N THR A 130 19.79 0.34 -8.26
CA THR A 130 20.29 -0.85 -7.57
C THR A 130 19.77 -2.17 -8.19
N ALA A 131 18.81 -2.11 -9.10
CA ALA A 131 18.12 -3.29 -9.64
C ALA A 131 19.07 -4.31 -10.28
N LEU A 132 20.05 -3.86 -11.08
CA LEU A 132 20.98 -4.77 -11.75
C LEU A 132 21.88 -5.52 -10.75
N GLY A 133 22.40 -4.80 -9.75
CA GLY A 133 23.18 -5.42 -8.67
C GLY A 133 22.35 -6.40 -7.87
N PHE A 134 21.10 -6.05 -7.57
CA PHE A 134 20.17 -6.91 -6.86
C PHE A 134 19.86 -8.21 -7.64
N ILE A 135 19.61 -8.13 -8.95
CA ILE A 135 19.36 -9.32 -9.79
C ILE A 135 20.59 -10.23 -9.81
N ARG A 136 21.80 -9.66 -10.00
CA ARG A 136 23.05 -10.43 -9.99
C ARG A 136 23.25 -11.14 -8.66
N LEU A 137 23.02 -10.46 -7.54
CA LEU A 137 23.11 -11.03 -6.20
C LEU A 137 22.10 -12.17 -6.01
N MET A 138 20.82 -11.96 -6.38
CA MET A 138 19.81 -13.00 -6.24
C MET A 138 20.09 -14.22 -7.13
N THR A 139 20.64 -14.01 -8.31
CA THR A 139 21.04 -15.10 -9.21
C THR A 139 22.24 -15.87 -8.66
N SER A 140 23.26 -15.21 -8.11
CA SER A 140 24.42 -15.87 -7.49
C SER A 140 24.05 -16.67 -6.23
N MET A 141 23.01 -16.25 -5.52
CA MET A 141 22.46 -16.95 -4.36
C MET A 141 21.46 -18.07 -4.74
N HIS A 142 21.27 -18.37 -6.02
CA HIS A 142 20.30 -19.34 -6.54
C HIS A 142 18.83 -19.04 -6.12
N LEU A 143 18.50 -17.78 -5.90
CA LEU A 143 17.16 -17.31 -5.51
C LEU A 143 16.34 -16.79 -6.70
N ALA A 144 16.86 -16.86 -7.93
CA ALA A 144 16.08 -16.57 -9.13
C ALA A 144 14.86 -17.49 -9.24
N ASP A 145 13.77 -16.98 -9.81
CA ASP A 145 12.47 -17.65 -9.92
C ASP A 145 11.88 -18.09 -8.57
N SER A 146 12.06 -17.26 -7.53
CA SER A 146 11.55 -17.50 -6.17
C SER A 146 10.88 -16.22 -5.63
N TYR A 147 10.00 -16.35 -4.62
CA TYR A 147 9.38 -15.21 -3.96
C TYR A 147 10.25 -14.60 -2.86
N VAL A 148 11.29 -15.31 -2.42
CA VAL A 148 12.19 -14.85 -1.36
C VAL A 148 12.76 -13.45 -1.65
N PRO A 149 13.29 -13.16 -2.87
CA PRO A 149 13.78 -11.82 -3.21
C PRO A 149 12.71 -10.72 -3.21
N LEU A 150 11.44 -11.09 -3.31
CA LEU A 150 10.33 -10.13 -3.34
C LEU A 150 9.82 -9.82 -1.94
N ILE A 151 10.02 -10.74 -0.99
CA ILE A 151 9.46 -10.70 0.37
C ILE A 151 10.52 -10.29 1.39
N VAL A 152 11.63 -11.03 1.46
CA VAL A 152 12.62 -10.88 2.54
C VAL A 152 13.29 -9.51 2.59
N PRO A 153 13.67 -8.86 1.48
CA PRO A 153 14.29 -7.54 1.53
C PRO A 153 13.39 -6.44 2.12
N LYS A 154 12.07 -6.68 2.22
CA LYS A 154 11.14 -5.75 2.87
C LYS A 154 11.33 -5.64 4.39
N ILE A 155 12.11 -6.53 5.01
CA ILE A 155 12.59 -6.40 6.40
C ILE A 155 13.38 -5.10 6.59
N ALA A 156 14.21 -4.72 5.61
CA ALA A 156 14.97 -3.49 5.60
C ALA A 156 14.24 -2.40 4.80
N ALA A 157 13.24 -1.77 5.40
CA ALA A 157 12.42 -0.73 4.78
C ALA A 157 12.65 0.64 5.46
N PRO A 158 13.63 1.44 4.99
CA PRO A 158 14.00 2.71 5.63
C PRO A 158 12.85 3.69 5.77
N VAL A 159 11.97 3.79 4.77
CA VAL A 159 10.80 4.70 4.81
C VAL A 159 9.85 4.28 5.92
N THR A 160 9.48 3.00 5.99
CA THR A 160 8.59 2.48 7.03
C THR A 160 9.20 2.62 8.41
N PHE A 161 10.49 2.31 8.56
CA PHE A 161 11.24 2.54 9.80
C PHE A 161 11.15 4.00 10.25
N PHE A 162 11.39 4.96 9.35
CA PHE A 162 11.32 6.38 9.66
C PHE A 162 9.95 6.78 10.20
N PHE A 163 8.86 6.39 9.53
CA PHE A 163 7.51 6.68 10.01
C PHE A 163 7.20 6.02 11.35
N MET A 164 7.62 4.76 11.56
CA MET A 164 7.46 4.08 12.85
C MET A 164 8.20 4.80 13.97
N LYS A 165 9.43 5.25 13.70
CA LYS A 165 10.24 6.00 14.68
C LYS A 165 9.60 7.33 15.04
N GLN A 166 9.13 8.11 14.06
CA GLN A 166 8.44 9.38 14.31
C GLN A 166 7.17 9.19 15.12
N TYR A 167 6.42 8.14 14.85
CA TYR A 167 5.21 7.82 15.61
C TYR A 167 5.55 7.43 17.04
N MET A 168 6.59 6.62 17.28
CA MET A 168 7.06 6.26 18.62
C MET A 168 7.49 7.48 19.42
N ASP A 169 8.26 8.39 18.81
CA ASP A 169 8.72 9.60 19.50
C ASP A 169 7.58 10.48 20.01
N SER A 170 6.46 10.47 19.29
CA SER A 170 5.29 11.27 19.65
C SER A 170 4.31 10.57 20.59
N ASN A 171 4.27 9.23 20.60
CA ASN A 171 3.17 8.47 21.22
C ASN A 171 3.62 7.41 22.24
N LEU A 172 4.93 7.16 22.38
CA LEU A 172 5.47 6.15 23.29
C LEU A 172 6.40 6.79 24.32
N PRO A 173 5.93 7.13 25.54
CA PRO A 173 6.77 7.70 26.60
C PRO A 173 7.86 6.72 27.05
N GLY A 174 9.11 7.20 27.23
CA GLY A 174 10.22 6.39 27.74
C GLY A 174 9.95 5.82 29.14
N SER A 175 9.26 6.57 30.00
CA SER A 175 8.86 6.14 31.33
C SER A 175 8.04 4.86 31.36
N LEU A 176 7.24 4.60 30.31
CA LEU A 176 6.48 3.35 30.17
C LEU A 176 7.40 2.14 29.98
N LEU A 177 8.47 2.33 29.19
CA LEU A 177 9.46 1.28 28.93
C LEU A 177 10.31 1.00 30.17
N GLU A 178 10.67 2.08 30.91
CA GLU A 178 11.41 1.97 32.16
C GLU A 178 10.61 1.23 33.23
N ALA A 179 9.32 1.57 33.42
CA ALA A 179 8.42 0.86 34.34
C ALA A 179 8.33 -0.64 34.00
N ALA A 180 8.16 -1.00 32.74
CA ALA A 180 8.09 -2.40 32.30
C ALA A 180 9.41 -3.15 32.58
N ARG A 181 10.56 -2.48 32.47
CA ARG A 181 11.88 -3.06 32.81
C ARG A 181 12.03 -3.26 34.32
N ILE A 182 11.55 -2.31 35.12
CA ILE A 182 11.53 -2.43 36.61
C ILE A 182 10.65 -3.60 37.03
N ASP A 183 9.52 -3.83 36.33
CA ASP A 183 8.63 -4.99 36.54
C ASP A 183 9.27 -6.33 36.07
N GLY A 184 10.51 -6.32 35.58
CA GLY A 184 11.23 -7.52 35.15
C GLY A 184 10.81 -8.06 33.78
N ALA A 185 10.08 -7.29 32.97
CA ALA A 185 9.69 -7.74 31.63
C ALA A 185 10.91 -7.73 30.70
N GLY A 186 11.16 -8.85 30.00
CA GLY A 186 12.20 -8.93 28.99
C GLY A 186 11.85 -8.11 27.74
N GLU A 187 12.85 -7.63 27.00
CA GLU A 187 12.70 -6.69 25.87
C GLU A 187 11.78 -7.18 24.75
N ILE A 188 11.85 -8.48 24.38
CA ILE A 188 10.94 -9.07 23.37
C ILE A 188 9.49 -9.04 23.86
N ARG A 189 9.27 -9.24 25.15
CA ARG A 189 7.94 -9.15 25.76
C ARG A 189 7.46 -7.70 25.74
N ILE A 190 8.28 -6.75 26.17
CA ILE A 190 7.96 -5.31 26.14
C ILE A 190 7.57 -4.91 24.71
N PHE A 191 8.38 -5.28 23.71
CA PHE A 191 8.11 -4.97 22.32
C PHE A 191 6.75 -5.52 21.87
N ASN A 192 6.49 -6.82 22.07
CA ASN A 192 5.28 -7.45 21.53
C ASN A 192 4.01 -7.12 22.30
N THR A 193 4.09 -6.92 23.64
CA THR A 193 2.90 -6.76 24.49
C THR A 193 2.58 -5.30 24.84
N ILE A 194 3.57 -4.41 24.78
CA ILE A 194 3.39 -3.01 25.14
C ILE A 194 3.55 -2.09 23.92
N VAL A 195 4.68 -2.24 23.19
CA VAL A 195 5.02 -1.34 22.08
C VAL A 195 4.13 -1.59 20.87
N LEU A 196 4.10 -2.82 20.34
CA LEU A 196 3.31 -3.13 19.14
C LEU A 196 1.83 -2.75 19.24
N PRO A 197 1.09 -3.05 20.32
CA PRO A 197 -0.30 -2.65 20.43
C PRO A 197 -0.51 -1.14 20.40
N ARG A 198 0.42 -0.35 20.97
CA ARG A 198 0.36 1.12 20.93
C ARG A 198 0.70 1.69 19.57
N MET A 199 1.43 0.92 18.75
CA MET A 199 1.79 1.28 17.38
C MET A 199 0.71 0.93 16.35
N ASN A 200 -0.41 0.32 16.74
CA ASN A 200 -1.45 -0.13 15.81
C ASN A 200 -1.85 0.87 14.73
N PRO A 201 -2.05 2.19 15.01
CA PRO A 201 -2.39 3.14 13.96
C PRO A 201 -1.27 3.30 12.91
N ALA A 202 -0.02 3.43 13.35
CA ALA A 202 1.14 3.54 12.45
C ALA A 202 1.37 2.24 11.67
N ILE A 203 1.22 1.08 12.33
CA ILE A 203 1.31 -0.25 11.71
C ILE A 203 0.25 -0.39 10.61
N ALA A 204 -1.00 -0.02 10.86
CA ALA A 204 -2.08 -0.12 9.88
C ALA A 204 -1.79 0.73 8.64
N VAL A 205 -1.36 1.99 8.82
CA VAL A 205 -0.99 2.88 7.72
C VAL A 205 0.15 2.30 6.90
N GLN A 206 1.24 1.89 7.55
CA GLN A 206 2.42 1.37 6.85
C GLN A 206 2.17 -0.01 6.23
N ALA A 207 1.32 -0.84 6.85
CA ALA A 207 0.90 -2.11 6.27
C ALA A 207 0.13 -1.92 4.95
N ILE A 208 -0.81 -0.95 4.90
CA ILE A 208 -1.52 -0.61 3.66
C ILE A 208 -0.54 -0.14 2.59
N PHE A 209 0.35 0.80 2.90
CA PHE A 209 1.30 1.33 1.93
C PHE A 209 2.22 0.23 1.39
N THR A 210 2.78 -0.61 2.26
CA THR A 210 3.66 -1.71 1.83
C THR A 210 2.89 -2.78 1.05
N PHE A 211 1.65 -3.10 1.46
CA PHE A 211 0.78 -4.01 0.73
C PHE A 211 0.51 -3.49 -0.69
N VAL A 212 0.05 -2.24 -0.82
CA VAL A 212 -0.27 -1.63 -2.12
C VAL A 212 0.97 -1.49 -3.00
N GLU A 213 2.11 -1.12 -2.44
CA GLU A 213 3.39 -1.07 -3.15
C GLU A 213 3.78 -2.44 -3.71
N SER A 214 3.74 -3.49 -2.87
CA SER A 214 4.06 -4.87 -3.29
C SER A 214 3.04 -5.42 -4.28
N TRP A 215 1.75 -5.12 -4.07
CA TRP A 215 0.65 -5.54 -4.94
C TRP A 215 0.78 -4.98 -6.35
N ASN A 216 1.15 -3.70 -6.47
CA ASN A 216 1.28 -3.01 -7.76
C ASN A 216 2.65 -3.19 -8.40
N ASN A 217 3.60 -3.83 -7.71
CA ASN A 217 4.96 -3.98 -8.21
C ASN A 217 5.01 -4.93 -9.41
N TYR A 218 5.30 -4.36 -10.57
CA TYR A 218 5.58 -5.09 -11.79
C TYR A 218 7.09 -5.29 -12.00
N PHE A 219 7.87 -4.24 -11.71
CA PHE A 219 9.27 -4.14 -12.13
C PHE A 219 10.14 -5.26 -11.54
N THR A 220 10.23 -5.37 -10.23
CA THR A 220 11.09 -6.35 -9.57
C THR A 220 10.64 -7.80 -9.81
N PRO A 221 9.33 -8.15 -9.69
CA PRO A 221 8.86 -9.48 -10.04
C PRO A 221 9.15 -9.88 -11.49
N ASN A 222 9.00 -8.97 -12.45
CA ASN A 222 9.26 -9.26 -13.86
C ASN A 222 10.73 -9.56 -14.16
N LEU A 223 11.65 -9.04 -13.36
CA LEU A 223 13.09 -9.30 -13.49
C LEU A 223 13.51 -10.65 -12.88
N ILE A 224 12.78 -11.15 -11.89
CA ILE A 224 13.16 -12.33 -11.08
C ILE A 224 12.35 -13.56 -11.47
N ILE A 225 11.03 -13.42 -11.68
CA ILE A 225 10.12 -14.56 -11.92
C ILE A 225 10.13 -14.93 -13.40
N ARG A 226 10.43 -16.21 -13.67
CA ARG A 226 10.47 -16.79 -15.02
C ARG A 226 9.33 -17.77 -15.26
N SER A 227 9.02 -18.60 -14.27
CA SER A 227 7.99 -19.63 -14.36
C SER A 227 6.59 -19.04 -14.49
N LYS A 228 5.81 -19.48 -15.47
CA LYS A 228 4.43 -19.02 -15.73
C LYS A 228 3.54 -19.09 -14.50
N MET A 229 3.64 -20.18 -13.72
CA MET A 229 2.81 -20.42 -12.54
C MET A 229 3.18 -19.57 -11.32
N LYS A 230 4.35 -18.90 -11.34
CA LYS A 230 4.81 -18.01 -10.27
C LYS A 230 4.58 -16.54 -10.56
N LYS A 231 4.14 -16.18 -11.77
CA LYS A 231 3.91 -14.78 -12.16
C LYS A 231 2.88 -14.12 -11.26
N THR A 232 3.14 -12.84 -10.97
CA THR A 232 2.21 -11.98 -10.23
C THR A 232 1.15 -11.40 -11.15
N LEU A 233 0.07 -10.89 -10.58
CA LEU A 233 -1.03 -10.31 -11.34
C LEU A 233 -0.59 -9.14 -12.24
N PRO A 234 0.27 -8.18 -11.80
CA PRO A 234 0.81 -7.14 -12.68
C PRO A 234 1.59 -7.68 -13.89
N ILE A 235 2.35 -8.76 -13.73
CA ILE A 235 3.06 -9.39 -14.87
C ILE A 235 2.05 -9.96 -15.85
N LEU A 236 1.05 -10.70 -15.37
CA LEU A 236 0.02 -11.30 -16.23
C LEU A 236 -0.83 -10.24 -16.93
N LEU A 237 -1.09 -9.11 -16.28
CA LEU A 237 -1.78 -7.98 -16.89
C LEU A 237 -0.94 -7.35 -18.01
N ALA A 238 0.37 -7.20 -17.82
CA ALA A 238 1.27 -6.71 -18.84
C ALA A 238 1.35 -7.67 -20.05
N GLU A 239 1.38 -8.98 -19.81
CA GLU A 239 1.33 -10.00 -20.86
C GLU A 239 0.02 -9.95 -21.64
N LEU A 240 -1.12 -9.79 -20.96
CA LEU A 240 -2.42 -9.66 -21.61
C LEU A 240 -2.49 -8.40 -22.49
N ARG A 241 -1.93 -7.30 -22.04
CA ARG A 241 -1.86 -6.04 -22.81
C ARG A 241 -0.94 -6.12 -24.02
N ASN A 242 0.12 -6.93 -23.94
CA ASN A 242 1.12 -7.12 -24.99
C ASN A 242 0.85 -8.37 -25.84
N SER A 243 -0.33 -8.99 -25.72
CA SER A 243 -0.71 -10.14 -26.54
C SER A 243 -0.81 -9.76 -28.02
N ASP A 244 -0.68 -10.76 -28.89
CA ASP A 244 -0.79 -10.57 -30.35
C ASP A 244 -2.10 -9.85 -30.69
N TRP A 245 -2.06 -8.97 -31.68
CA TRP A 245 -3.21 -8.20 -32.16
C TRP A 245 -4.44 -9.06 -32.52
N LYS A 246 -4.22 -10.32 -32.89
CA LYS A 246 -5.28 -11.31 -33.22
C LYS A 246 -5.99 -11.82 -31.97
N THR A 247 -5.29 -11.90 -30.83
CA THR A 247 -5.80 -12.44 -29.57
C THR A 247 -6.09 -11.34 -28.53
N PHE A 248 -5.68 -10.09 -28.81
CA PHE A 248 -5.85 -8.96 -27.92
C PHE A 248 -7.33 -8.61 -27.74
N ASP A 249 -7.79 -8.64 -26.49
CA ASP A 249 -9.15 -8.25 -26.10
C ASP A 249 -9.10 -7.23 -24.95
N MET A 250 -9.40 -5.97 -25.28
CA MET A 250 -9.44 -4.87 -24.31
C MET A 250 -10.47 -5.13 -23.20
N GLY A 251 -11.58 -5.82 -23.51
CA GLY A 251 -12.58 -6.20 -22.52
C GLY A 251 -12.01 -7.11 -21.43
N GLN A 252 -11.16 -8.07 -21.79
CA GLN A 252 -10.45 -8.91 -20.83
C GLN A 252 -9.44 -8.11 -20.00
N VAL A 253 -8.75 -7.13 -20.59
CA VAL A 253 -7.83 -6.24 -19.85
C VAL A 253 -8.57 -5.46 -18.79
N TYR A 254 -9.69 -4.83 -19.13
CA TYR A 254 -10.52 -4.11 -18.14
C TYR A 254 -11.11 -5.04 -17.08
N ALA A 255 -11.54 -6.25 -17.47
CA ALA A 255 -12.01 -7.27 -16.53
C ALA A 255 -10.91 -7.66 -15.51
N MET A 256 -9.67 -7.84 -15.99
CA MET A 256 -8.53 -8.16 -15.12
C MET A 256 -8.17 -7.02 -14.18
N ILE A 257 -8.19 -5.76 -14.66
CA ILE A 257 -7.95 -4.59 -13.81
C ILE A 257 -9.04 -4.47 -12.74
N ALA A 258 -10.32 -4.62 -13.11
CA ALA A 258 -11.43 -4.60 -12.16
C ALA A 258 -11.28 -5.71 -11.11
N PHE A 259 -10.91 -6.92 -11.52
CA PHE A 259 -10.64 -8.02 -10.60
C PHE A 259 -9.46 -7.73 -9.66
N ALA A 260 -8.41 -7.08 -10.16
CA ALA A 260 -7.22 -6.73 -9.38
C ALA A 260 -7.46 -5.65 -8.30
N ILE A 261 -8.51 -4.85 -8.41
CA ILE A 261 -8.82 -3.80 -7.43
C ILE A 261 -9.43 -4.36 -6.14
N PHE A 262 -10.18 -5.47 -6.22
CA PHE A 262 -10.91 -6.01 -5.07
C PHE A 262 -10.06 -6.26 -3.82
N PRO A 263 -8.90 -6.94 -3.88
CA PRO A 263 -8.08 -7.16 -2.70
C PRO A 263 -7.59 -5.86 -2.04
N VAL A 264 -7.26 -4.85 -2.85
CA VAL A 264 -6.82 -3.55 -2.34
C VAL A 264 -7.95 -2.86 -1.56
N ILE A 265 -9.17 -2.88 -2.10
CA ILE A 265 -10.36 -2.33 -1.42
C ILE A 265 -10.60 -3.08 -0.10
N ILE A 266 -10.55 -4.41 -0.11
CA ILE A 266 -10.78 -5.22 1.10
C ILE A 266 -9.74 -4.89 2.17
N VAL A 267 -8.45 -4.86 1.82
CA VAL A 267 -7.36 -4.54 2.75
C VAL A 267 -7.54 -3.12 3.32
N TYR A 268 -7.87 -2.17 2.45
CA TYR A 268 -8.13 -0.79 2.89
C TYR A 268 -9.31 -0.72 3.88
N LEU A 269 -10.45 -1.35 3.57
CA LEU A 269 -11.63 -1.34 4.44
C LEU A 269 -11.34 -1.99 5.80
N LEU A 270 -10.61 -3.09 5.84
CA LEU A 270 -10.23 -3.78 7.07
C LEU A 270 -9.33 -2.93 7.97
N LEU A 271 -8.40 -2.17 7.37
CA LEU A 271 -7.40 -1.40 8.11
C LEU A 271 -7.80 0.06 8.33
N SER A 272 -8.77 0.60 7.57
CA SER A 272 -9.20 2.01 7.64
C SER A 272 -9.67 2.45 9.03
N ARG A 273 -10.33 1.56 9.78
CA ARG A 273 -10.78 1.83 11.16
C ARG A 273 -9.62 2.18 12.12
N TYR A 274 -8.45 1.60 11.92
CA TYR A 274 -7.27 1.89 12.74
C TYR A 274 -6.62 3.23 12.37
N ILE A 275 -6.74 3.65 11.10
CA ILE A 275 -6.24 4.95 10.63
C ILE A 275 -7.06 6.08 11.25
N VAL A 276 -8.39 5.99 11.17
CA VAL A 276 -9.30 7.01 11.69
C VAL A 276 -9.13 7.17 13.20
N GLY A 277 -9.04 6.06 13.95
CA GLY A 277 -8.81 6.09 15.41
C GLY A 277 -7.48 6.74 15.82
N GLY A 278 -6.42 6.59 15.03
CA GLY A 278 -5.11 7.20 15.30
C GLY A 278 -5.05 8.70 15.02
N VAL A 279 -5.75 9.17 13.99
CA VAL A 279 -5.80 10.59 13.62
C VAL A 279 -6.61 11.39 14.66
N THR A 280 -7.70 10.83 15.16
CA THR A 280 -8.54 11.49 16.18
C THR A 280 -7.86 11.57 17.55
N ALA A 281 -7.06 10.57 17.91
CA ALA A 281 -6.30 10.59 19.18
C ALA A 281 -5.14 11.61 19.16
N GLY A 282 -4.58 11.95 18.01
CA GLY A 282 -3.53 12.96 17.86
C GLY A 282 -4.05 14.40 17.67
N GLY A 283 -5.33 14.55 17.31
CA GLY A 283 -5.95 15.85 17.02
C GLY A 283 -6.53 16.59 18.23
N VAL A 284 -6.58 15.96 19.40
CA VAL A 284 -7.07 16.58 20.65
C VAL A 284 -5.88 16.78 21.59
N LYS A 285 -4.99 17.69 21.22
CA LYS A 285 -4.14 18.41 22.16
C LYS A 285 -4.66 19.84 22.21
N GLU A 286 -5.64 20.10 23.10
CA GLU A 286 -5.85 21.41 23.67
C GLU A 286 -4.78 21.69 24.72
#